data_f6b825f20ddb6fa1776ac8725025bf5a
#
_entry.id   f6b825f20ddb6fa1776ac8725025bf5a
#
_cell.length_a   1.000
_cell.length_b   1.000
_cell.length_c   1.000
_cell.angle_alpha   90.00
_cell.angle_beta   90.00
_cell.angle_gamma   90.00
#
_symmetry.space_group_name_H-M   'P 1'
#
loop_
_entity.id
_entity.type
_entity.pdbx_description
1 polymer ?
#
loop_
_entity_poly.entity_id
_entity_poly.type
_entity_poly.pdbx_seq_one_letter_code
_entity_poly.pdbx_strand_id
1 'polypeptide(L)'
;IITIASYCIAAVILVMRLVMFDFSTFEWLTFAQYLLNTLMMAVTIIVVSVPEGLPMSVTLSLALSMKRMLTANNLVRKMHACETMGAATVICTDKTGTLTQNQMSVNDMSFLALPEKKLGDDEISNLIKESLALNTTAFLDFSDEKKIKAIGNPTEGALLLWLNKQGVDYMQVREGVKMYQQVPFSTKYKFMASIVESPSMGKPIFYVKGAPEILLKHCCKISTPEGEVDITPYRLDVERQLLEYQGKAMRTLAFAYKVGDPNEQSFDPNTDDLVAENFVLLGIVAIADPIRGDVAEAVRNCMSAGIDVKIVTGDTPGTAIEIGRQLGLWLGTDSKD
;
A
#
# COMPACT_ATOMS: atom_id res chain seq x y z
N ILE A 1 -11.12 -38.45 -24.16
CA ILE A 1 -11.91 -38.71 -25.39
C ILE A 1 -11.05 -39.53 -26.38
N ILE A 2 -9.84 -39.08 -26.76
CA ILE A 2 -8.95 -39.79 -27.73
C ILE A 2 -8.66 -41.23 -27.25
N THR A 3 -8.27 -41.40 -25.97
CA THR A 3 -7.96 -42.70 -25.38
C THR A 3 -9.15 -43.67 -25.43
N ILE A 4 -10.35 -43.17 -25.13
CA ILE A 4 -11.58 -43.97 -25.19
C ILE A 4 -11.88 -44.36 -26.65
N ALA A 5 -11.73 -43.42 -27.61
CA ALA A 5 -11.91 -43.69 -29.01
C ALA A 5 -10.92 -44.74 -29.52
N SER A 6 -9.65 -44.72 -29.08
CA SER A 6 -8.63 -45.69 -29.43
C SER A 6 -8.94 -47.10 -28.95
N TYR A 7 -9.44 -47.22 -27.70
CA TYR A 7 -9.89 -48.50 -27.15
C TYR A 7 -11.12 -49.06 -27.92
N CYS A 8 -12.07 -48.17 -28.26
CA CYS A 8 -13.22 -48.59 -29.08
C CYS A 8 -12.80 -49.08 -30.47
N ILE A 9 -11.88 -48.36 -31.14
CA ILE A 9 -11.37 -48.75 -32.47
C ILE A 9 -10.61 -50.08 -32.38
N ALA A 10 -9.75 -50.26 -31.38
CA ALA A 10 -9.00 -51.49 -31.15
C ALA A 10 -9.93 -52.69 -30.91
N ALA A 11 -10.99 -52.50 -30.09
CA ALA A 11 -12.00 -53.50 -29.84
C ALA A 11 -12.76 -53.89 -31.11
N VAL A 12 -13.19 -52.90 -31.88
CA VAL A 12 -13.89 -53.17 -33.19
C VAL A 12 -13.01 -53.97 -34.14
N ILE A 13 -11.71 -53.61 -34.26
CA ILE A 13 -10.76 -54.32 -35.12
C ILE A 13 -10.57 -55.75 -34.63
N LEU A 14 -10.45 -55.98 -33.33
CA LEU A 14 -10.32 -57.30 -32.72
C LEU A 14 -11.51 -58.16 -33.02
N VAL A 15 -12.73 -57.65 -32.84
CA VAL A 15 -13.97 -58.35 -33.10
C VAL A 15 -14.09 -58.64 -34.59
N MET A 16 -13.86 -57.65 -35.48
CA MET A 16 -13.95 -57.83 -36.92
C MET A 16 -12.97 -58.92 -37.42
N ARG A 17 -11.75 -58.92 -36.94
CA ARG A 17 -10.77 -59.95 -37.30
C ARG A 17 -11.12 -61.32 -36.80
N LEU A 18 -11.67 -61.44 -35.59
CA LEU A 18 -12.18 -62.72 -35.05
C LEU A 18 -13.32 -63.27 -35.91
N VAL A 19 -14.22 -62.43 -36.39
CA VAL A 19 -15.35 -62.84 -37.28
C VAL A 19 -14.84 -63.24 -38.68
N MET A 20 -13.79 -62.62 -39.14
CA MET A 20 -13.20 -62.91 -40.49
C MET A 20 -12.26 -64.12 -40.46
N PHE A 21 -11.99 -64.73 -39.37
CA PHE A 21 -11.17 -65.94 -39.27
C PHE A 21 -11.96 -67.15 -39.85
N ASP A 22 -11.33 -67.84 -40.80
CA ASP A 22 -11.92 -69.01 -41.43
C ASP A 22 -11.73 -70.22 -40.50
N PHE A 23 -12.81 -70.66 -39.88
CA PHE A 23 -12.88 -71.83 -39.00
C PHE A 23 -12.93 -73.16 -39.74
N SER A 24 -12.97 -73.18 -41.09
CA SER A 24 -13.06 -74.41 -41.87
C SER A 24 -11.75 -75.19 -41.88
N THR A 25 -10.62 -74.52 -41.68
CA THR A 25 -9.25 -75.09 -41.59
C THR A 25 -8.61 -74.81 -40.22
N PHE A 26 -9.27 -75.18 -39.16
CA PHE A 26 -8.81 -74.86 -37.80
C PHE A 26 -7.60 -75.68 -37.39
N GLU A 27 -6.42 -75.02 -37.33
CA GLU A 27 -5.20 -75.51 -36.67
C GLU A 27 -4.84 -74.58 -35.49
N TRP A 28 -4.57 -75.16 -34.35
CA TRP A 28 -4.23 -74.42 -33.14
C TRP A 28 -3.08 -73.44 -33.32
N LEU A 29 -2.04 -73.81 -34.07
CA LEU A 29 -0.87 -72.99 -34.29
C LEU A 29 -1.20 -71.77 -35.15
N THR A 30 -1.97 -71.96 -36.23
CA THR A 30 -2.43 -70.92 -37.15
C THR A 30 -3.37 -69.93 -36.45
N PHE A 31 -4.27 -70.44 -35.65
CA PHE A 31 -5.18 -69.64 -34.84
C PHE A 31 -4.43 -68.78 -33.81
N ALA A 32 -3.44 -69.38 -33.08
CA ALA A 32 -2.62 -68.67 -32.12
C ALA A 32 -1.79 -67.55 -32.76
N GLN A 33 -1.21 -67.78 -33.92
CA GLN A 33 -0.48 -66.74 -34.70
C GLN A 33 -1.40 -65.60 -35.17
N TYR A 34 -2.60 -65.94 -35.63
CA TYR A 34 -3.58 -64.96 -36.08
C TYR A 34 -4.05 -64.08 -34.92
N LEU A 35 -4.35 -64.70 -33.76
CA LEU A 35 -4.74 -64.01 -32.55
C LEU A 35 -3.59 -63.08 -32.05
N LEU A 36 -2.36 -63.58 -32.03
CA LEU A 36 -1.20 -62.80 -31.61
C LEU A 36 -1.01 -61.58 -32.51
N ASN A 37 -1.08 -61.76 -33.85
CA ASN A 37 -0.95 -60.65 -34.79
C ASN A 37 -2.10 -59.63 -34.61
N THR A 38 -3.32 -60.09 -34.34
CA THR A 38 -4.46 -59.22 -34.12
C THR A 38 -4.30 -58.42 -32.81
N LEU A 39 -3.80 -59.05 -31.75
CA LEU A 39 -3.49 -58.42 -30.49
C LEU A 39 -2.38 -57.36 -30.64
N MET A 40 -1.28 -57.75 -31.36
CA MET A 40 -0.18 -56.81 -31.64
C MET A 40 -0.67 -55.58 -32.41
N MET A 41 -1.56 -55.77 -33.38
CA MET A 41 -2.14 -54.66 -34.13
C MET A 41 -3.02 -53.75 -33.25
N ALA A 42 -3.84 -54.33 -32.36
CA ALA A 42 -4.66 -53.59 -31.45
C ALA A 42 -3.82 -52.77 -30.45
N VAL A 43 -2.77 -53.39 -29.87
CA VAL A 43 -1.81 -52.72 -29.00
C VAL A 43 -1.11 -51.57 -29.71
N THR A 44 -0.63 -51.81 -30.96
CA THR A 44 0.04 -50.77 -31.76
C THR A 44 -0.89 -49.57 -31.98
N ILE A 45 -2.14 -49.77 -32.30
CA ILE A 45 -3.12 -48.68 -32.50
C ILE A 45 -3.33 -47.87 -31.19
N ILE A 46 -3.43 -48.55 -30.07
CA ILE A 46 -3.59 -47.91 -28.76
C ILE A 46 -2.34 -47.06 -28.44
N VAL A 47 -1.15 -47.63 -28.61
CA VAL A 47 0.11 -46.93 -28.31
C VAL A 47 0.35 -45.71 -29.23
N VAL A 48 0.17 -45.88 -30.53
CA VAL A 48 0.39 -44.81 -31.54
C VAL A 48 -0.65 -43.69 -31.40
N SER A 49 -1.91 -44.01 -30.97
CA SER A 49 -2.96 -42.99 -30.84
C SER A 49 -2.84 -42.14 -29.56
N VAL A 50 -2.04 -42.57 -28.60
CA VAL A 50 -1.76 -41.75 -27.36
C VAL A 50 -0.47 -40.94 -27.63
N PRO A 51 -0.58 -39.62 -27.80
CA PRO A 51 0.62 -38.80 -28.02
C PRO A 51 1.40 -38.66 -26.68
N GLU A 52 2.28 -39.60 -26.39
CA GLU A 52 3.04 -39.67 -25.13
C GLU A 52 3.90 -38.42 -24.86
N GLY A 53 4.33 -37.74 -25.94
CA GLY A 53 5.11 -36.50 -25.86
C GLY A 53 4.30 -35.30 -25.35
N LEU A 54 2.99 -35.27 -25.51
CA LEU A 54 2.15 -34.14 -25.16
C LEU A 54 2.02 -33.94 -23.64
N PRO A 55 1.68 -34.95 -22.83
CA PRO A 55 1.65 -34.82 -21.37
C PRO A 55 3.05 -34.45 -20.81
N MET A 56 4.12 -35.01 -21.36
CA MET A 56 5.48 -34.73 -20.94
C MET A 56 5.88 -33.29 -21.24
N SER A 57 5.58 -32.77 -22.43
CA SER A 57 5.88 -31.39 -22.80
C SER A 57 5.10 -30.36 -21.98
N VAL A 58 3.82 -30.64 -21.67
CA VAL A 58 2.99 -29.80 -20.79
C VAL A 58 3.57 -29.78 -19.37
N THR A 59 3.88 -30.95 -18.79
CA THR A 59 4.45 -31.01 -17.44
C THR A 59 5.80 -30.33 -17.35
N LEU A 60 6.66 -30.49 -18.35
CA LEU A 60 7.95 -29.77 -18.41
C LEU A 60 7.76 -28.25 -18.50
N SER A 61 6.85 -27.79 -19.36
CA SER A 61 6.52 -26.37 -19.49
C SER A 61 6.00 -25.77 -18.17
N LEU A 62 5.10 -26.47 -17.49
CA LEU A 62 4.58 -26.05 -16.19
C LEU A 62 5.66 -26.05 -15.12
N ALA A 63 6.57 -27.04 -15.11
CA ALA A 63 7.69 -27.10 -14.18
C ALA A 63 8.65 -25.92 -14.38
N LEU A 64 8.95 -25.56 -15.63
CA LEU A 64 9.78 -24.38 -15.95
C LEU A 64 9.07 -23.07 -15.54
N SER A 65 7.75 -22.97 -15.73
CA SER A 65 6.96 -21.82 -15.29
C SER A 65 6.98 -21.69 -13.77
N MET A 66 6.79 -22.79 -13.04
CA MET A 66 6.89 -22.84 -11.58
C MET A 66 8.28 -22.40 -11.08
N LYS A 67 9.36 -22.83 -11.76
CA LYS A 67 10.73 -22.37 -11.44
C LYS A 67 10.89 -20.87 -11.65
N ARG A 68 10.36 -20.30 -12.73
CA ARG A 68 10.38 -18.84 -12.97
C ARG A 68 9.59 -18.07 -11.91
N MET A 69 8.42 -18.58 -11.50
CA MET A 69 7.63 -17.97 -10.43
C MET A 69 8.37 -17.99 -9.09
N LEU A 70 9.08 -19.08 -8.78
CA LEU A 70 9.90 -19.18 -7.58
C LEU A 70 11.04 -18.14 -7.56
N THR A 71 11.71 -17.91 -8.68
CA THR A 71 12.74 -16.85 -8.80
C THR A 71 12.18 -15.44 -8.63
N ALA A 72 10.89 -15.25 -8.90
CA ALA A 72 10.14 -14.02 -8.65
C ALA A 72 9.48 -13.99 -7.24
N ASN A 73 9.97 -14.80 -6.29
CA ASN A 73 9.44 -14.94 -4.92
C ASN A 73 7.99 -15.42 -4.82
N ASN A 74 7.47 -16.08 -5.85
CA ASN A 74 6.13 -16.67 -5.86
C ASN A 74 6.23 -18.19 -5.68
N LEU A 75 5.92 -18.68 -4.49
CA LEU A 75 5.95 -20.10 -4.17
C LEU A 75 4.66 -20.79 -4.66
N VAL A 76 4.75 -21.53 -5.75
CA VAL A 76 3.68 -22.37 -6.28
C VAL A 76 3.88 -23.80 -5.79
N ARG A 77 2.91 -24.36 -5.07
CA ARG A 77 2.96 -25.73 -4.53
C ARG A 77 2.33 -26.78 -5.44
N LYS A 78 1.42 -26.37 -6.30
CA LYS A 78 0.70 -27.27 -7.23
C LYS A 78 0.95 -26.80 -8.65
N MET A 79 1.48 -27.69 -9.50
CA MET A 79 1.85 -27.38 -10.88
C MET A 79 0.69 -26.84 -11.72
N HIS A 80 -0.52 -27.40 -11.56
CA HIS A 80 -1.72 -26.92 -12.26
C HIS A 80 -2.17 -25.51 -11.85
N ALA A 81 -1.71 -25.00 -10.70
CA ALA A 81 -1.99 -23.61 -10.32
C ALA A 81 -1.38 -22.60 -11.29
N CYS A 82 -0.25 -22.93 -11.93
CA CYS A 82 0.35 -22.08 -12.97
C CYS A 82 -0.58 -21.89 -14.18
N GLU A 83 -1.27 -22.95 -14.58
CA GLU A 83 -2.24 -22.93 -15.67
C GLU A 83 -3.47 -22.07 -15.31
N THR A 84 -4.03 -22.29 -14.10
CA THR A 84 -5.18 -21.52 -13.61
C THR A 84 -4.84 -20.03 -13.49
N MET A 85 -3.65 -19.69 -12.97
CA MET A 85 -3.20 -18.31 -12.87
C MET A 85 -2.97 -17.66 -14.24
N GLY A 86 -2.44 -18.44 -15.21
CA GLY A 86 -2.24 -17.97 -16.58
C GLY A 86 -3.54 -17.71 -17.35
N ALA A 87 -4.66 -18.28 -16.90
CA ALA A 87 -6.00 -18.06 -17.46
C ALA A 87 -6.80 -16.96 -16.74
N ALA A 88 -6.21 -16.29 -15.74
CA ALA A 88 -6.89 -15.22 -15.01
C ALA A 88 -7.13 -14.02 -15.94
N THR A 89 -8.36 -13.52 -15.94
CA THR A 89 -8.77 -12.32 -16.71
C THR A 89 -8.96 -11.10 -15.82
N VAL A 90 -9.09 -11.30 -14.51
CA VAL A 90 -9.28 -10.24 -13.52
C VAL A 90 -8.43 -10.51 -12.29
N ILE A 91 -7.74 -9.49 -11.81
CA ILE A 91 -7.02 -9.48 -10.53
C ILE A 91 -7.70 -8.50 -9.59
N CYS A 92 -8.23 -9.01 -8.47
CA CYS A 92 -8.69 -8.18 -7.37
C CYS A 92 -7.56 -8.03 -6.35
N THR A 93 -7.15 -6.79 -6.09
CA THR A 93 -6.04 -6.50 -5.19
C THR A 93 -6.50 -5.60 -4.04
N ASP A 94 -6.00 -5.88 -2.84
CA ASP A 94 -6.14 -4.94 -1.74
C ASP A 94 -5.19 -3.73 -1.91
N LYS A 95 -5.57 -2.60 -1.34
CA LYS A 95 -4.77 -1.38 -1.35
C LYS A 95 -3.61 -1.46 -0.35
N THR A 96 -3.94 -1.64 0.93
CA THR A 96 -3.02 -1.44 2.05
C THR A 96 -2.02 -2.58 2.18
N GLY A 97 -0.71 -2.26 2.10
CA GLY A 97 0.36 -3.26 2.21
C GLY A 97 0.55 -4.13 0.96
N THR A 98 -0.33 -4.03 -0.04
CA THR A 98 -0.21 -4.69 -1.35
C THR A 98 0.18 -3.68 -2.42
N LEU A 99 -0.67 -2.72 -2.73
CA LEU A 99 -0.35 -1.62 -3.65
C LEU A 99 0.50 -0.54 -2.98
N THR A 100 0.34 -0.36 -1.67
CA THR A 100 1.05 0.63 -0.86
C THR A 100 2.05 -0.02 0.09
N GLN A 101 2.93 0.79 0.67
CA GLN A 101 4.01 0.32 1.55
C GLN A 101 3.55 -0.06 2.95
N ASN A 102 2.28 0.23 3.31
CA ASN A 102 1.76 0.14 4.68
C ASN A 102 2.62 0.91 5.70
N GLN A 103 3.14 2.04 5.25
CA GLN A 103 3.94 2.95 6.06
C GLN A 103 3.57 4.38 5.72
N MET A 104 2.91 5.06 6.66
CA MET A 104 2.58 6.47 6.49
C MET A 104 3.86 7.29 6.31
N SER A 105 3.83 8.23 5.38
CA SER A 105 4.91 9.19 5.13
C SER A 105 4.35 10.58 4.86
N VAL A 106 5.14 11.60 5.17
CA VAL A 106 4.83 12.97 4.76
C VAL A 106 5.01 13.03 3.24
N ASN A 107 3.92 13.30 2.55
CA ASN A 107 3.87 13.39 1.10
C ASN A 107 4.09 14.83 0.64
N ASP A 108 3.47 15.76 1.33
CA ASP A 108 3.64 17.20 1.08
C ASP A 108 3.43 18.01 2.37
N MET A 109 3.83 19.27 2.34
CA MET A 109 3.66 20.20 3.44
C MET A 109 3.55 21.62 2.93
N SER A 110 2.80 22.42 3.67
CA SER A 110 2.62 23.86 3.44
C SER A 110 2.92 24.60 4.72
N PHE A 111 4.21 24.91 4.95
CA PHE A 111 4.68 25.85 5.93
C PHE A 111 5.14 27.10 5.16
N LEU A 112 4.41 28.20 5.29
CA LEU A 112 4.78 29.44 4.56
C LEU A 112 6.17 29.94 4.94
N ALA A 113 6.57 29.70 6.19
CA ALA A 113 7.91 30.01 6.67
C ALA A 113 9.02 29.15 6.06
N LEU A 114 8.70 28.03 5.40
CA LEU A 114 9.66 27.12 4.77
C LEU A 114 9.38 26.94 3.27
N PRO A 115 9.65 27.95 2.42
CA PRO A 115 9.33 27.87 0.99
C PRO A 115 10.05 26.72 0.28
N GLU A 116 11.25 26.36 0.71
CA GLU A 116 12.02 25.23 0.18
C GLU A 116 11.72 23.89 0.85
N LYS A 117 10.79 23.84 1.82
CA LYS A 117 10.45 22.66 2.61
C LYS A 117 11.65 22.01 3.33
N LYS A 118 12.66 22.83 3.65
CA LYS A 118 13.87 22.42 4.39
C LYS A 118 13.94 23.14 5.71
N LEU A 119 14.33 22.41 6.76
CA LEU A 119 14.58 22.99 8.09
C LEU A 119 15.97 23.60 8.15
N GLY A 120 16.02 24.85 8.58
CA GLY A 120 17.25 25.59 8.90
C GLY A 120 17.54 25.59 10.40
N ASP A 121 18.39 26.53 10.82
CA ASP A 121 18.72 26.78 12.24
C ASP A 121 18.11 28.11 12.73
N ASP A 122 17.18 28.67 11.96
CA ASP A 122 16.42 29.85 12.31
C ASP A 122 15.36 29.53 13.37
N GLU A 123 14.86 30.55 14.05
CA GLU A 123 13.91 30.43 15.16
C GLU A 123 12.64 29.68 14.75
N ILE A 124 12.10 29.98 13.56
CA ILE A 124 10.86 29.34 13.07
C ILE A 124 11.10 27.87 12.74
N SER A 125 12.21 27.53 12.10
CA SER A 125 12.60 26.13 11.87
C SER A 125 12.74 25.36 13.16
N ASN A 126 13.28 25.98 14.21
CA ASN A 126 13.41 25.35 15.53
C ASN A 126 12.04 25.14 16.18
N LEU A 127 11.11 26.10 16.11
CA LEU A 127 9.73 25.92 16.56
C LEU A 127 9.01 24.76 15.83
N ILE A 128 9.24 24.63 14.53
CA ILE A 128 8.70 23.50 13.75
C ILE A 128 9.31 22.17 14.22
N LYS A 129 10.66 22.09 14.39
CA LYS A 129 11.34 20.91 14.93
C LYS A 129 10.76 20.50 16.28
N GLU A 130 10.62 21.47 17.20
CA GLU A 130 10.06 21.28 18.53
C GLU A 130 8.59 20.80 18.46
N SER A 131 7.75 21.47 17.66
CA SER A 131 6.33 21.09 17.48
C SER A 131 6.17 19.65 17.01
N LEU A 132 7.04 19.20 16.08
CA LEU A 132 7.00 17.84 15.57
C LEU A 132 7.61 16.81 16.51
N ALA A 133 8.69 17.16 17.21
CA ALA A 133 9.41 16.25 18.11
C ALA A 133 8.78 16.13 19.50
N LEU A 134 8.31 17.23 20.10
CA LEU A 134 7.83 17.26 21.49
C LEU A 134 6.32 16.96 21.61
N ASN A 135 5.54 17.33 20.60
CA ASN A 135 4.10 17.09 20.60
C ASN A 135 3.78 15.76 19.90
N THR A 136 4.33 14.64 20.39
CA THR A 136 4.11 13.30 19.84
C THR A 136 4.40 12.21 20.88
N THR A 137 3.69 11.10 20.77
CA THR A 137 3.89 9.89 21.57
C THR A 137 4.63 8.77 20.80
N ALA A 138 4.90 8.96 19.52
CA ALA A 138 5.61 7.99 18.70
C ALA A 138 7.12 8.01 18.93
N PHE A 139 7.79 6.93 18.52
CA PHE A 139 9.23 6.74 18.55
C PHE A 139 9.70 6.12 17.23
N LEU A 140 11.01 6.26 16.93
CA LEU A 140 11.63 5.56 15.83
C LEU A 140 12.48 4.41 16.36
N ASP A 141 12.37 3.27 15.69
CA ASP A 141 13.20 2.09 15.91
C ASP A 141 14.34 2.08 14.88
N PHE A 142 15.57 2.14 15.38
CA PHE A 142 16.81 2.12 14.60
C PHE A 142 17.49 0.74 14.62
N SER A 143 16.81 -0.32 15.07
CA SER A 143 17.38 -1.67 15.14
C SER A 143 17.80 -2.22 13.78
N ASP A 144 17.17 -1.78 12.70
CA ASP A 144 17.53 -2.11 11.32
C ASP A 144 17.99 -0.83 10.60
N GLU A 145 19.31 -0.69 10.41
CA GLU A 145 19.91 0.48 9.74
C GLU A 145 19.35 0.70 8.31
N LYS A 146 18.91 -0.38 7.65
CA LYS A 146 18.34 -0.31 6.30
C LYS A 146 16.88 0.14 6.27
N LYS A 147 16.15 0.01 7.39
CA LYS A 147 14.73 0.32 7.42
C LYS A 147 14.29 0.80 8.81
N ILE A 148 14.42 2.10 9.03
CA ILE A 148 13.91 2.76 10.24
C ILE A 148 12.38 2.62 10.26
N LYS A 149 11.84 2.13 11.39
CA LYS A 149 10.41 1.95 11.60
C LYS A 149 9.88 2.90 12.65
N ALA A 150 8.66 3.37 12.45
CA ALA A 150 7.94 4.12 13.47
C ALA A 150 7.20 3.16 14.40
N ILE A 151 7.29 3.41 15.71
CA ILE A 151 6.56 2.72 16.78
C ILE A 151 5.53 3.68 17.36
N GLY A 152 4.29 3.24 17.54
CA GLY A 152 3.19 4.05 18.05
C GLY A 152 2.23 4.48 16.92
N ASN A 153 1.69 5.68 17.01
CA ASN A 153 0.75 6.19 16.02
C ASN A 153 1.42 6.38 14.64
N PRO A 154 0.93 5.74 13.57
CA PRO A 154 1.57 5.81 12.24
C PRO A 154 1.67 7.23 11.68
N THR A 155 0.69 8.09 11.97
CA THR A 155 0.66 9.48 11.53
C THR A 155 1.77 10.29 12.21
N GLU A 156 1.96 10.10 13.51
CA GLU A 156 3.04 10.73 14.28
C GLU A 156 4.41 10.19 13.86
N GLY A 157 4.48 8.87 13.64
CA GLY A 157 5.69 8.24 13.13
C GLY A 157 6.15 8.78 11.79
N ALA A 158 5.21 9.11 10.88
CA ALA A 158 5.52 9.73 9.60
C ALA A 158 6.22 11.09 9.77
N LEU A 159 5.81 11.88 10.77
CA LEU A 159 6.43 13.18 11.08
C LEU A 159 7.85 13.01 11.61
N LEU A 160 8.08 12.05 12.51
CA LEU A 160 9.41 11.75 13.02
C LEU A 160 10.35 11.21 11.95
N LEU A 161 9.84 10.34 11.06
CA LEU A 161 10.60 9.87 9.89
C LEU A 161 10.98 11.01 8.95
N TRP A 162 10.09 11.99 8.79
CA TRP A 162 10.39 13.18 8.01
C TRP A 162 11.48 14.03 8.69
N LEU A 163 11.39 14.28 10.01
CA LEU A 163 12.45 14.98 10.77
C LEU A 163 13.80 14.29 10.60
N ASN A 164 13.83 12.97 10.74
CA ASN A 164 15.07 12.19 10.56
C ASN A 164 15.64 12.33 9.13
N LYS A 165 14.80 12.38 8.09
CA LYS A 165 15.22 12.65 6.71
C LYS A 165 15.79 14.07 6.51
N GLN A 166 15.37 15.03 7.33
CA GLN A 166 15.93 16.39 7.36
C GLN A 166 17.24 16.48 8.14
N GLY A 167 17.74 15.35 8.68
CA GLY A 167 18.96 15.30 9.49
C GLY A 167 18.78 15.76 10.93
N VAL A 168 17.53 15.85 11.40
CA VAL A 168 17.22 16.28 12.76
C VAL A 168 17.08 15.06 13.67
N ASP A 169 17.91 14.98 14.71
CA ASP A 169 17.76 13.99 15.78
C ASP A 169 16.67 14.44 16.75
N TYR A 170 15.48 13.88 16.60
CA TYR A 170 14.35 14.23 17.46
C TYR A 170 14.55 13.87 18.93
N MET A 171 15.45 12.91 19.24
CA MET A 171 15.79 12.56 20.63
C MET A 171 16.58 13.67 21.29
N GLN A 172 17.53 14.27 20.59
CA GLN A 172 18.25 15.45 21.09
C GLN A 172 17.31 16.63 21.34
N VAL A 173 16.30 16.82 20.47
CA VAL A 173 15.28 17.87 20.69
C VAL A 173 14.44 17.59 21.95
N ARG A 174 14.22 16.32 22.31
CA ARG A 174 13.49 15.91 23.54
C ARG A 174 14.32 15.95 24.80
N GLU A 175 15.63 15.86 24.66
CA GLU A 175 16.53 15.72 25.81
C GLU A 175 16.50 16.96 26.71
N GLY A 176 16.26 16.74 28.00
CA GLY A 176 16.23 17.81 29.01
C GLY A 176 15.06 18.76 28.94
N VAL A 177 14.11 18.58 28.01
CA VAL A 177 12.95 19.46 27.89
C VAL A 177 11.94 19.22 29.02
N LYS A 178 11.62 20.28 29.72
CA LYS A 178 10.58 20.24 30.76
C LYS A 178 9.20 20.28 30.10
N MET A 179 8.45 19.19 30.25
CA MET A 179 7.05 19.10 29.87
C MET A 179 6.14 19.44 31.04
N TYR A 180 5.32 20.46 30.91
CA TYR A 180 4.37 20.89 31.92
C TYR A 180 3.07 20.09 31.83
N GLN A 181 2.54 19.94 30.61
CA GLN A 181 1.30 19.23 30.35
C GLN A 181 1.30 18.59 28.97
N GLN A 182 0.66 17.44 28.86
CA GLN A 182 0.40 16.81 27.55
C GLN A 182 -1.03 16.29 27.52
N VAL A 183 -1.77 16.64 26.45
CA VAL A 183 -3.09 16.12 26.17
C VAL A 183 -2.96 15.20 24.95
N PRO A 184 -3.11 13.87 25.14
CA PRO A 184 -2.98 12.92 24.03
C PRO A 184 -4.10 13.10 23.03
N PHE A 185 -3.88 12.60 21.79
CA PHE A 185 -4.86 12.69 20.74
C PHE A 185 -6.17 11.99 21.11
N SER A 186 -7.27 12.71 20.91
CA SER A 186 -8.63 12.17 21.04
C SER A 186 -9.37 12.23 19.71
N THR A 187 -10.06 11.14 19.34
CA THR A 187 -10.91 11.10 18.14
C THR A 187 -12.12 12.02 18.25
N LYS A 188 -12.56 12.34 19.48
CA LYS A 188 -13.66 13.26 19.76
C LYS A 188 -13.27 14.70 19.44
N TYR A 189 -12.08 15.12 19.89
CA TYR A 189 -11.60 16.50 19.75
C TYR A 189 -10.69 16.71 18.54
N LYS A 190 -10.14 15.62 18.00
CA LYS A 190 -9.28 15.59 16.81
C LYS A 190 -8.03 16.47 16.89
N PHE A 191 -7.51 16.68 18.09
CA PHE A 191 -6.23 17.34 18.30
C PHE A 191 -5.42 16.65 19.41
N MET A 192 -4.14 16.98 19.45
CA MET A 192 -3.19 16.67 20.50
C MET A 192 -2.42 17.95 20.84
N ALA A 193 -2.06 18.13 22.12
CA ALA A 193 -1.33 19.30 22.55
C ALA A 193 -0.30 18.97 23.62
N SER A 194 0.75 19.79 23.69
CA SER A 194 1.79 19.71 24.71
C SER A 194 2.24 21.10 25.11
N ILE A 195 2.35 21.34 26.41
CA ILE A 195 2.94 22.57 26.99
C ILE A 195 4.34 22.20 27.44
N VAL A 196 5.34 22.84 26.89
CA VAL A 196 6.76 22.56 27.16
C VAL A 196 7.56 23.85 27.33
N GLU A 197 8.66 23.76 28.07
CA GLU A 197 9.67 24.82 28.03
C GLU A 197 10.49 24.70 26.75
N SER A 198 10.28 25.64 25.83
CA SER A 198 10.93 25.58 24.52
C SER A 198 12.44 25.76 24.66
N PRO A 199 13.26 24.81 24.18
CA PRO A 199 14.71 24.97 24.18
C PRO A 199 15.20 26.17 23.36
N SER A 200 14.52 26.51 22.27
CA SER A 200 14.90 27.61 21.39
C SER A 200 14.53 28.99 21.93
N MET A 201 13.37 29.10 22.62
CA MET A 201 12.88 30.39 23.11
C MET A 201 13.11 30.59 24.61
N GLY A 202 13.43 29.55 25.39
CA GLY A 202 13.57 29.61 26.85
C GLY A 202 12.27 30.03 27.58
N LYS A 203 11.12 29.78 27.01
CA LYS A 203 9.79 30.15 27.50
C LYS A 203 8.82 28.98 27.35
N PRO A 204 7.76 28.94 28.18
CA PRO A 204 6.69 27.99 28.00
C PRO A 204 5.96 28.23 26.67
N ILE A 205 5.88 27.17 25.87
CA ILE A 205 5.15 27.18 24.61
C ILE A 205 4.12 26.08 24.61
N PHE A 206 2.95 26.41 24.12
CA PHE A 206 1.85 25.53 23.90
C PHE A 206 1.84 25.11 22.42
N TYR A 207 2.26 23.88 22.13
CA TYR A 207 2.17 23.28 20.82
C TYR A 207 0.87 22.50 20.67
N VAL A 208 0.17 22.71 19.55
CA VAL A 208 -1.04 21.97 19.21
C VAL A 208 -0.94 21.45 17.77
N LYS A 209 -1.35 20.20 17.58
CA LYS A 209 -1.54 19.61 16.25
C LYS A 209 -2.89 18.91 16.17
N GLY A 210 -3.53 18.97 15.03
CA GLY A 210 -4.85 18.33 14.87
C GLY A 210 -5.48 18.59 13.51
N ALA A 211 -6.78 18.32 13.45
CA ALA A 211 -7.57 18.55 12.25
C ALA A 211 -7.52 20.04 11.87
N PRO A 212 -7.13 20.36 10.64
CA PRO A 212 -6.96 21.76 10.20
C PRO A 212 -8.24 22.59 10.37
N GLU A 213 -9.41 22.02 10.12
CA GLU A 213 -10.70 22.66 10.24
C GLU A 213 -11.04 23.10 11.68
N ILE A 214 -10.37 22.50 12.67
CA ILE A 214 -10.49 22.86 14.09
C ILE A 214 -9.46 23.92 14.42
N LEU A 215 -8.18 23.65 14.16
CA LEU A 215 -7.09 24.53 14.57
C LEU A 215 -7.17 25.91 13.90
N LEU A 216 -7.56 25.97 12.62
CA LEU A 216 -7.69 27.24 11.90
C LEU A 216 -8.69 28.21 12.54
N LYS A 217 -9.68 27.73 13.29
CA LYS A 217 -10.62 28.58 14.02
C LYS A 217 -9.97 29.31 15.20
N HIS A 218 -8.98 28.69 15.82
CA HIS A 218 -8.26 29.20 16.98
C HIS A 218 -6.99 30.00 16.62
N CYS A 219 -6.63 30.04 15.33
CA CYS A 219 -5.47 30.78 14.83
C CYS A 219 -5.84 32.18 14.37
N CYS A 220 -5.13 33.18 14.90
CA CYS A 220 -5.22 34.57 14.47
C CYS A 220 -4.01 35.03 13.66
N LYS A 221 -2.88 34.34 13.76
CA LYS A 221 -1.63 34.62 13.06
C LYS A 221 -1.14 33.39 12.30
N ILE A 222 -0.20 33.62 11.39
CA ILE A 222 0.54 32.62 10.64
C ILE A 222 2.03 32.96 10.59
N SER A 223 2.89 31.95 10.68
CA SER A 223 4.33 32.14 10.53
C SER A 223 4.71 32.26 9.07
N THR A 224 5.45 33.32 8.75
CA THR A 224 6.07 33.57 7.43
C THR A 224 7.59 33.73 7.58
N PRO A 225 8.36 33.78 6.49
CA PRO A 225 9.82 34.01 6.59
C PRO A 225 10.18 35.33 7.27
N GLU A 226 9.27 36.33 7.19
CA GLU A 226 9.47 37.66 7.79
C GLU A 226 8.99 37.71 9.27
N GLY A 227 8.42 36.63 9.79
CA GLY A 227 7.89 36.53 11.15
C GLY A 227 6.40 36.22 11.21
N GLU A 228 5.78 36.49 12.36
CA GLU A 228 4.34 36.28 12.59
C GLU A 228 3.51 37.42 12.00
N VAL A 229 2.54 37.07 11.16
CA VAL A 229 1.62 38.04 10.52
C VAL A 229 0.16 37.61 10.76
N ASP A 230 -0.78 38.53 10.54
CA ASP A 230 -2.22 38.19 10.58
C ASP A 230 -2.57 37.11 9.55
N ILE A 231 -3.35 36.10 9.96
CA ILE A 231 -3.71 34.96 9.10
C ILE A 231 -4.77 35.33 8.06
N THR A 232 -5.52 36.42 8.26
CA THR A 232 -6.69 36.78 7.44
C THR A 232 -6.39 36.83 5.94
N PRO A 233 -5.30 37.48 5.47
CA PRO A 233 -4.96 37.51 4.06
C PRO A 233 -4.60 36.13 3.47
N TYR A 234 -4.09 35.23 4.29
CA TYR A 234 -3.57 33.91 3.89
C TYR A 234 -4.61 32.79 4.04
N ARG A 235 -5.73 33.05 4.73
CA ARG A 235 -6.72 32.02 5.09
C ARG A 235 -7.26 31.29 3.87
N LEU A 236 -7.62 32.02 2.81
CA LEU A 236 -8.14 31.41 1.57
C LEU A 236 -7.13 30.50 0.87
N ASP A 237 -5.85 30.87 0.89
CA ASP A 237 -4.78 30.07 0.27
C ASP A 237 -4.53 28.80 1.09
N VAL A 238 -4.53 28.92 2.41
CA VAL A 238 -4.40 27.76 3.34
C VAL A 238 -5.58 26.78 3.15
N GLU A 239 -6.82 27.30 3.06
CA GLU A 239 -8.01 26.49 2.83
C GLU A 239 -8.00 25.83 1.43
N ARG A 240 -7.54 26.53 0.40
CA ARG A 240 -7.37 25.97 -0.96
C ARG A 240 -6.35 24.83 -0.94
N GLN A 241 -5.21 25.00 -0.30
CA GLN A 241 -4.19 23.97 -0.16
C GLN A 241 -4.71 22.75 0.61
N LEU A 242 -5.50 22.98 1.66
CA LEU A 242 -6.15 21.93 2.43
C LEU A 242 -7.11 21.11 1.55
N LEU A 243 -7.95 21.78 0.77
CA LEU A 243 -8.89 21.11 -0.16
C LEU A 243 -8.14 20.31 -1.23
N GLU A 244 -7.01 20.82 -1.71
CA GLU A 244 -6.17 20.08 -2.67
C GLU A 244 -5.64 18.77 -2.05
N TYR A 245 -5.10 18.82 -0.82
CA TYR A 245 -4.62 17.64 -0.12
C TYR A 245 -5.75 16.63 0.18
N GLN A 246 -6.91 17.12 0.61
CA GLN A 246 -8.08 16.28 0.86
C GLN A 246 -8.63 15.67 -0.44
N GLY A 247 -8.60 16.43 -1.55
CA GLY A 247 -8.97 15.93 -2.87
C GLY A 247 -8.07 14.80 -3.38
N LYS A 248 -6.82 14.76 -2.93
CA LYS A 248 -5.87 13.65 -3.15
C LYS A 248 -5.98 12.56 -2.08
N ALA A 249 -7.02 12.60 -1.26
CA ALA A 249 -7.29 11.65 -0.17
C ALA A 249 -6.13 11.48 0.83
N MET A 250 -5.32 12.53 1.02
CA MET A 250 -4.26 12.56 2.02
C MET A 250 -4.84 12.92 3.39
N ARG A 251 -4.25 12.36 4.43
CA ARG A 251 -4.53 12.76 5.80
C ARG A 251 -3.83 14.08 6.09
N THR A 252 -4.56 15.09 6.51
CA THR A 252 -4.02 16.42 6.78
C THR A 252 -3.95 16.69 8.29
N LEU A 253 -2.86 17.32 8.72
CA LEU A 253 -2.66 17.82 10.08
C LEU A 253 -2.20 19.28 10.02
N ALA A 254 -2.81 20.15 10.79
CA ALA A 254 -2.31 21.50 11.07
C ALA A 254 -1.47 21.49 12.32
N PHE A 255 -0.52 22.40 12.37
CA PHE A 255 0.38 22.65 13.48
C PHE A 255 0.30 24.12 13.86
N ALA A 256 0.15 24.40 15.12
CA ALA A 256 0.12 25.76 15.65
C ALA A 256 0.80 25.82 17.02
N TYR A 257 1.20 27.02 17.41
CA TYR A 257 1.79 27.26 18.72
C TYR A 257 1.30 28.57 19.32
N LYS A 258 1.47 28.70 20.64
CA LYS A 258 1.21 29.91 21.40
C LYS A 258 2.24 30.00 22.51
N VAL A 259 2.83 31.18 22.70
CA VAL A 259 3.62 31.48 23.93
C VAL A 259 2.63 31.79 25.03
N GLY A 260 2.70 31.09 26.17
CA GLY A 260 1.73 31.24 27.23
C GLY A 260 2.25 30.90 28.64
N ASP A 261 1.41 31.07 29.65
CA ASP A 261 1.68 30.64 30.99
C ASP A 261 1.38 29.13 31.14
N PRO A 262 2.27 28.31 31.75
CA PRO A 262 2.01 26.90 32.01
C PRO A 262 0.76 26.64 32.86
N ASN A 263 0.31 27.65 33.65
CA ASN A 263 -0.88 27.58 34.48
C ASN A 263 -2.15 28.10 33.78
N GLU A 264 -2.04 28.59 32.55
CA GLU A 264 -3.20 29.02 31.76
C GLU A 264 -4.10 27.79 31.47
N GLN A 265 -5.38 27.92 31.75
CA GLN A 265 -6.36 26.88 31.46
C GLN A 265 -6.56 26.80 29.95
N SER A 266 -5.81 25.92 29.33
CA SER A 266 -5.80 25.79 27.87
C SER A 266 -6.90 24.84 27.35
N PHE A 267 -7.49 24.05 28.25
CA PHE A 267 -8.54 23.07 27.96
C PHE A 267 -9.68 23.21 28.97
N ASP A 268 -10.90 23.01 28.54
CA ASP A 268 -12.04 22.83 29.41
C ASP A 268 -11.93 21.47 30.13
N PRO A 269 -11.80 21.41 31.46
CA PRO A 269 -11.64 20.16 32.21
C PRO A 269 -12.86 19.23 32.08
N ASN A 270 -14.04 19.77 31.70
CA ASN A 270 -15.26 18.98 31.57
C ASN A 270 -15.48 18.45 30.17
N THR A 271 -15.05 19.20 29.18
CA THR A 271 -15.28 18.86 27.74
C THR A 271 -14.00 18.48 27.00
N ASP A 272 -12.80 18.72 27.56
CA ASP A 272 -11.50 18.64 26.93
C ASP A 272 -11.40 19.44 25.60
N ASP A 273 -12.30 20.39 25.39
CA ASP A 273 -12.24 21.27 24.23
C ASP A 273 -11.06 22.26 24.36
N LEU A 274 -10.50 22.65 23.23
CA LEU A 274 -9.46 23.66 23.15
C LEU A 274 -10.09 25.02 23.45
N VAL A 275 -9.79 25.57 24.63
CA VAL A 275 -10.29 26.88 25.09
C VAL A 275 -9.30 27.99 24.69
N ALA A 276 -8.01 27.64 24.61
CA ALA A 276 -6.99 28.61 24.27
C ALA A 276 -7.19 29.12 22.82
N GLU A 277 -7.08 30.42 22.65
CA GLU A 277 -7.17 31.12 21.37
C GLU A 277 -5.88 31.86 21.06
N ASN A 278 -5.84 32.55 19.95
CA ASN A 278 -4.72 33.36 19.50
C ASN A 278 -3.45 32.55 19.18
N PHE A 279 -3.64 31.34 18.62
CA PHE A 279 -2.52 30.55 18.11
C PHE A 279 -1.91 31.16 16.84
N VAL A 280 -0.62 30.89 16.67
CA VAL A 280 0.12 31.14 15.44
C VAL A 280 0.15 29.83 14.65
N LEU A 281 -0.41 29.82 13.45
CA LEU A 281 -0.33 28.68 12.54
C LEU A 281 1.10 28.52 12.03
N LEU A 282 1.71 27.37 12.24
CA LEU A 282 2.99 27.01 11.60
C LEU A 282 2.77 26.54 10.17
N GLY A 283 1.77 25.68 9.93
CA GLY A 283 1.46 25.15 8.62
C GLY A 283 0.62 23.90 8.67
N ILE A 284 0.48 23.28 7.48
CA ILE A 284 -0.29 22.04 7.27
C ILE A 284 0.64 20.98 6.65
N VAL A 285 0.50 19.74 7.11
CA VAL A 285 1.20 18.57 6.58
C VAL A 285 0.19 17.59 6.00
N ALA A 286 0.48 17.09 4.80
CA ALA A 286 -0.27 16.05 4.13
C ALA A 286 0.50 14.72 4.21
N ILE A 287 -0.16 13.70 4.75
CA ILE A 287 0.40 12.39 5.05
C ILE A 287 -0.39 11.33 4.27
N ALA A 288 0.31 10.44 3.60
CA ALA A 288 -0.27 9.34 2.86
C ALA A 288 0.57 8.07 3.00
N ASP A 289 -0.03 6.93 2.70
CA ASP A 289 0.68 5.67 2.52
C ASP A 289 1.11 5.57 1.05
N PRO A 290 2.41 5.69 0.72
CA PRO A 290 2.88 5.78 -0.65
C PRO A 290 2.71 4.45 -1.39
N ILE A 291 2.46 4.53 -2.69
CA ILE A 291 2.47 3.39 -3.60
C ILE A 291 3.88 2.79 -3.64
N ARG A 292 3.97 1.47 -3.70
CA ARG A 292 5.24 0.76 -3.89
C ARG A 292 5.78 1.04 -5.29
N GLY A 293 7.10 1.22 -5.40
CA GLY A 293 7.73 1.61 -6.66
C GLY A 293 7.57 0.61 -7.82
N ASP A 294 7.39 -0.68 -7.49
CA ASP A 294 7.24 -1.78 -8.44
C ASP A 294 5.80 -1.98 -8.95
N VAL A 295 4.80 -1.44 -8.25
CA VAL A 295 3.38 -1.71 -8.52
C VAL A 295 2.89 -1.06 -9.81
N ALA A 296 3.29 0.18 -10.10
CA ALA A 296 2.83 0.87 -11.30
C ALA A 296 3.25 0.14 -12.59
N GLU A 297 4.44 -0.47 -12.60
CA GLU A 297 4.91 -1.29 -13.73
C GLU A 297 4.15 -2.62 -13.78
N ALA A 298 3.96 -3.29 -12.63
CA ALA A 298 3.22 -4.54 -12.55
C ALA A 298 1.77 -4.40 -13.05
N VAL A 299 1.09 -3.31 -12.68
CA VAL A 299 -0.27 -2.99 -13.15
C VAL A 299 -0.29 -2.79 -14.66
N ARG A 300 0.64 -2.01 -15.22
CA ARG A 300 0.74 -1.84 -16.68
C ARG A 300 0.96 -3.16 -17.40
N ASN A 301 1.81 -4.03 -16.87
CA ASN A 301 2.07 -5.36 -17.45
C ASN A 301 0.79 -6.23 -17.43
N CYS A 302 0.01 -6.21 -16.35
CA CYS A 302 -1.28 -6.90 -16.29
C CYS A 302 -2.24 -6.38 -17.36
N MET A 303 -2.42 -5.05 -17.44
CA MET A 303 -3.32 -4.43 -18.42
C MET A 303 -2.89 -4.72 -19.86
N SER A 304 -1.59 -4.69 -20.15
CA SER A 304 -1.07 -5.01 -21.49
C SER A 304 -1.26 -6.49 -21.87
N ALA A 305 -1.34 -7.36 -20.88
CA ALA A 305 -1.69 -8.78 -21.05
C ALA A 305 -3.20 -9.03 -21.17
N GLY A 306 -4.04 -8.00 -21.16
CA GLY A 306 -5.51 -8.12 -21.21
C GLY A 306 -6.14 -8.54 -19.89
N ILE A 307 -5.44 -8.35 -18.76
CA ILE A 307 -5.94 -8.66 -17.43
C ILE A 307 -6.45 -7.38 -16.76
N ASP A 308 -7.70 -7.36 -16.38
CA ASP A 308 -8.29 -6.27 -15.60
C ASP A 308 -7.79 -6.27 -14.17
N VAL A 309 -7.37 -5.10 -13.67
CA VAL A 309 -6.98 -4.94 -12.27
C VAL A 309 -8.05 -4.14 -11.53
N LYS A 310 -8.61 -4.69 -10.46
CA LYS A 310 -9.64 -4.07 -9.62
C LYS A 310 -9.12 -3.86 -8.21
N ILE A 311 -9.24 -2.63 -7.70
CA ILE A 311 -8.88 -2.30 -6.31
C ILE A 311 -10.08 -2.61 -5.41
N VAL A 312 -9.87 -3.48 -4.42
CA VAL A 312 -10.85 -3.81 -3.40
C VAL A 312 -10.31 -3.32 -2.06
N THR A 313 -10.97 -2.35 -1.44
CA THR A 313 -10.48 -1.73 -0.21
C THR A 313 -11.64 -1.29 0.69
N GLY A 314 -11.38 -1.29 2.00
CA GLY A 314 -12.27 -0.68 2.99
C GLY A 314 -12.10 0.83 3.15
N ASP A 315 -11.19 1.46 2.39
CA ASP A 315 -10.97 2.90 2.42
C ASP A 315 -12.12 3.68 1.75
N THR A 316 -12.08 5.00 1.91
CA THR A 316 -13.05 5.87 1.24
C THR A 316 -12.89 5.82 -0.29
N PRO A 317 -13.98 6.01 -1.06
CA PRO A 317 -13.92 6.03 -2.51
C PRO A 317 -12.88 7.03 -3.07
N GLY A 318 -12.72 8.20 -2.42
CA GLY A 318 -11.73 9.20 -2.81
C GLY A 318 -10.30 8.66 -2.78
N THR A 319 -9.95 7.89 -1.73
CA THR A 319 -8.62 7.27 -1.60
C THR A 319 -8.39 6.20 -2.69
N ALA A 320 -9.41 5.37 -2.96
CA ALA A 320 -9.33 4.34 -3.99
C ALA A 320 -9.16 4.94 -5.39
N ILE A 321 -9.93 5.99 -5.71
CA ILE A 321 -9.85 6.71 -6.98
C ILE A 321 -8.47 7.35 -7.17
N GLU A 322 -7.93 7.99 -6.13
CA GLU A 322 -6.60 8.62 -6.23
C GLU A 322 -5.48 7.59 -6.47
N ILE A 323 -5.51 6.46 -5.77
CA ILE A 323 -4.57 5.35 -6.02
C ILE A 323 -4.78 4.80 -7.44
N GLY A 324 -6.03 4.62 -7.87
CA GLY A 324 -6.37 4.19 -9.23
C GLY A 324 -5.83 5.16 -10.30
N ARG A 325 -5.93 6.47 -10.06
CA ARG A 325 -5.39 7.52 -10.95
C ARG A 325 -3.86 7.44 -11.04
N GLN A 326 -3.17 7.32 -9.91
CA GLN A 326 -1.71 7.20 -9.87
C GLN A 326 -1.19 5.93 -10.55
N LEU A 327 -1.97 4.84 -10.52
CA LEU A 327 -1.65 3.57 -11.18
C LEU A 327 -2.09 3.51 -12.65
N GLY A 328 -2.84 4.52 -13.15
CA GLY A 328 -3.40 4.52 -14.51
C GLY A 328 -4.62 3.62 -14.68
N LEU A 329 -5.24 3.17 -13.59
CA LEU A 329 -6.48 2.38 -13.59
C LEU A 329 -7.73 3.25 -13.70
N TRP A 330 -7.64 4.53 -13.34
CA TRP A 330 -8.73 5.51 -13.38
C TRP A 330 -8.39 6.64 -14.35
N LEU A 331 -9.16 6.79 -15.42
CA LEU A 331 -8.91 7.77 -16.47
C LEU A 331 -9.72 9.08 -16.33
N GLY A 332 -10.47 9.25 -15.25
CA GLY A 332 -11.27 10.46 -14.99
C GLY A 332 -12.58 10.55 -15.75
N THR A 333 -12.79 9.71 -16.77
CA THR A 333 -14.06 9.55 -17.51
C THR A 333 -14.93 8.44 -16.95
N ASP A 334 -14.37 7.65 -16.03
CA ASP A 334 -15.06 6.53 -15.42
C ASP A 334 -16.13 7.03 -14.44
N SER A 335 -17.28 6.33 -14.38
CA SER A 335 -18.30 6.62 -13.39
C SER A 335 -17.78 6.38 -11.98
N LYS A 336 -18.30 7.10 -10.99
CA LYS A 336 -17.95 6.91 -9.58
C LYS A 336 -18.69 5.74 -8.93
N ASP A 337 -19.48 5.02 -9.72
CA ASP A 337 -20.32 3.90 -9.28
C ASP A 337 -19.56 2.56 -9.29
#